data_b4abe5ad8b0bf63f24b0bea174f63124
#
_entry.id   b4abe5ad8b0bf63f24b0bea174f63124
#
_cell.length_a   1.000
_cell.length_b   1.000
_cell.length_c   1.000
_cell.angle_alpha   90.00
_cell.angle_beta   90.00
_cell.angle_gamma   90.00
#
_symmetry.space_group_name_H-M   'P 1'
#
loop_
_entity.id
_entity.type
_entity.pdbx_description
1 polymer ?
#
loop_
_entity_poly.entity_id
_entity_poly.type
_entity_poly.pdbx_seq_one_letter_code
_entity_poly.pdbx_strand_id
1 'polypeptide(L)'
;MKIAIISPNRTHLDEMDRVLRARAHTVLLFDGGKSRMRTVAEQEQPDLLLVDGMCCDPNELTMVEHVTTHHPRTAVVLLCASHTPEFLLNSMRAGVREVLPSPATASALEAAIDRVAAKLAGAQGQSTGKVLALVPCKGGSGATFLATNLAFQLSEHSSVLLIDLNLQFGDALAFVSDEKPNSTLADVARDIGRLDASFLAASAVAITPNFRLLAAPEDPSNAMEVKPEHIDAILNLAVLQYDFVLLDMARTLDTLSIRALDRAHRIYPVLQAGLPDLRNAAKLLGVFKSLGYAPDKIELIVNRFEKSSEIGSKEVRRSLGGIAQRTIPDSPKEVAAAINRGAPLAQISRANPIVKSLAEMASALAPRDEESPSFFHRLFGRA
;
A
#
# COMPACT_ATOMS: atom_id res chain seq x y z
N MET A 1 -18.57 14.53 5.30
CA MET A 1 -18.35 13.06 5.33
C MET A 1 -19.64 12.34 4.97
N LYS A 2 -19.54 11.16 4.34
CA LYS A 2 -20.65 10.21 4.14
C LYS A 2 -20.72 9.29 5.37
N ILE A 3 -21.78 9.40 6.16
CA ILE A 3 -21.95 8.68 7.43
C ILE A 3 -23.10 7.68 7.28
N ALA A 4 -22.86 6.41 7.53
CA ALA A 4 -23.90 5.40 7.61
C ALA A 4 -24.21 5.08 9.09
N ILE A 5 -25.48 5.05 9.44
CA ILE A 5 -25.95 4.74 10.80
C ILE A 5 -26.77 3.46 10.76
N ILE A 6 -26.40 2.50 11.57
CA ILE A 6 -27.15 1.25 11.77
C ILE A 6 -27.66 1.25 13.21
N SER A 7 -28.97 1.20 13.40
CA SER A 7 -29.59 1.06 14.73
C SER A 7 -30.89 0.24 14.65
N PRO A 8 -31.15 -0.64 15.62
CA PRO A 8 -32.44 -1.31 15.74
C PRO A 8 -33.50 -0.39 16.39
N ASN A 9 -33.11 0.80 16.86
CA ASN A 9 -34.00 1.75 17.50
C ASN A 9 -34.23 2.97 16.62
N ARG A 10 -35.46 3.14 16.12
CA ARG A 10 -35.81 4.21 15.19
C ARG A 10 -35.67 5.60 15.81
N THR A 11 -35.96 5.75 17.08
CA THR A 11 -35.80 7.03 17.78
C THR A 11 -34.33 7.45 17.82
N HIS A 12 -33.41 6.52 18.08
CA HIS A 12 -31.98 6.80 18.05
C HIS A 12 -31.50 7.17 16.62
N LEU A 13 -32.04 6.48 15.58
CA LEU A 13 -31.75 6.85 14.19
C LEU A 13 -32.14 8.29 13.87
N ASP A 14 -33.36 8.68 14.21
CA ASP A 14 -33.93 10.01 13.96
C ASP A 14 -33.16 11.11 14.72
N GLU A 15 -32.75 10.84 15.96
CA GLU A 15 -31.95 11.78 16.77
C GLU A 15 -30.56 11.97 16.21
N MET A 16 -29.84 10.87 15.87
CA MET A 16 -28.51 10.92 15.27
C MET A 16 -28.54 11.58 13.87
N ASP A 17 -29.56 11.27 13.05
CA ASP A 17 -29.74 11.89 11.74
C ASP A 17 -29.86 13.42 11.84
N ARG A 18 -30.72 13.88 12.74
CA ARG A 18 -30.93 15.33 12.96
C ARG A 18 -29.64 16.04 13.36
N VAL A 19 -28.90 15.49 14.32
CA VAL A 19 -27.63 16.06 14.80
C VAL A 19 -26.60 16.14 13.67
N LEU A 20 -26.47 15.08 12.88
CA LEU A 20 -25.42 14.98 11.88
C LEU A 20 -25.73 15.77 10.60
N ARG A 21 -27.00 15.83 10.18
CA ARG A 21 -27.41 16.67 9.06
C ARG A 21 -27.29 18.17 9.36
N ALA A 22 -27.52 18.57 10.62
CA ALA A 22 -27.32 19.96 11.04
C ALA A 22 -25.86 20.42 10.86
N ARG A 23 -24.91 19.47 10.79
CA ARG A 23 -23.49 19.73 10.55
C ARG A 23 -23.03 19.46 9.11
N ALA A 24 -23.96 19.46 8.17
CA ALA A 24 -23.73 19.27 6.72
C ALA A 24 -23.06 17.93 6.36
N HIS A 25 -23.29 16.85 7.14
CA HIS A 25 -22.89 15.50 6.75
C HIS A 25 -23.95 14.85 5.85
N THR A 26 -23.50 13.98 4.94
CA THR A 26 -24.39 13.11 4.16
C THR A 26 -24.70 11.88 5.00
N VAL A 27 -25.93 11.71 5.44
CA VAL A 27 -26.34 10.64 6.38
C VAL A 27 -27.18 9.61 5.66
N LEU A 28 -26.81 8.33 5.81
CA LEU A 28 -27.53 7.15 5.34
C LEU A 28 -28.05 6.38 6.56
N LEU A 29 -29.35 6.09 6.60
CA LEU A 29 -30.00 5.41 7.72
C LEU A 29 -30.33 3.96 7.37
N PHE A 30 -29.97 3.05 8.26
CA PHE A 30 -30.24 1.63 8.12
C PHE A 30 -30.92 1.11 9.40
N ASP A 31 -32.21 0.82 9.29
CA ASP A 31 -32.95 0.14 10.34
C ASP A 31 -32.50 -1.32 10.43
N GLY A 32 -32.13 -1.76 11.63
CA GLY A 32 -31.68 -3.12 11.91
C GLY A 32 -30.43 -3.19 12.80
N GLY A 33 -29.97 -4.40 13.01
CA GLY A 33 -28.85 -4.67 13.91
C GLY A 33 -27.48 -4.77 13.20
N LYS A 34 -26.48 -5.04 14.01
CA LYS A 34 -25.05 -5.23 13.63
C LYS A 34 -24.79 -6.17 12.46
N SER A 35 -25.67 -7.15 12.19
CA SER A 35 -25.53 -8.06 11.03
C SER A 35 -25.50 -7.33 9.68
N ARG A 36 -25.98 -6.10 9.62
CA ARG A 36 -25.96 -5.27 8.38
C ARG A 36 -24.61 -4.57 8.13
N MET A 37 -23.70 -4.56 9.10
CA MET A 37 -22.43 -3.81 9.01
C MET A 37 -21.66 -4.14 7.75
N ARG A 38 -21.49 -5.42 7.45
CA ARG A 38 -20.77 -5.88 6.28
C ARG A 38 -21.42 -5.39 4.98
N THR A 39 -22.71 -5.63 4.81
CA THR A 39 -23.45 -5.24 3.60
C THR A 39 -23.43 -3.73 3.38
N VAL A 40 -23.62 -2.96 4.46
CA VAL A 40 -23.58 -1.49 4.39
C VAL A 40 -22.18 -0.98 4.06
N ALA A 41 -21.13 -1.55 4.64
CA ALA A 41 -19.75 -1.17 4.33
C ALA A 41 -19.39 -1.49 2.88
N GLU A 42 -19.80 -2.66 2.36
CA GLU A 42 -19.54 -3.10 0.98
C GLU A 42 -20.30 -2.26 -0.06
N GLN A 43 -21.58 -1.99 0.17
CA GLN A 43 -22.44 -1.31 -0.80
C GLN A 43 -22.30 0.20 -0.80
N GLU A 44 -22.21 0.79 0.39
CA GLU A 44 -22.23 2.24 0.55
C GLU A 44 -20.85 2.87 0.66
N GLN A 45 -19.85 2.11 1.09
CA GLN A 45 -18.48 2.59 1.32
C GLN A 45 -18.45 3.94 2.07
N PRO A 46 -19.05 4.04 3.27
CA PRO A 46 -19.11 5.29 4.01
C PRO A 46 -17.74 5.65 4.58
N ASP A 47 -17.52 6.95 4.82
CA ASP A 47 -16.34 7.43 5.55
C ASP A 47 -16.40 7.00 7.03
N LEU A 48 -17.62 6.97 7.58
CA LEU A 48 -17.89 6.61 8.98
C LEU A 48 -19.11 5.71 9.08
N LEU A 49 -18.97 4.61 9.82
CA LEU A 49 -20.05 3.69 10.17
C LEU A 49 -20.33 3.80 11.66
N LEU A 50 -21.51 4.30 12.02
CA LEU A 50 -22.03 4.32 13.38
C LEU A 50 -22.90 3.08 13.58
N VAL A 51 -22.61 2.28 14.60
CA VAL A 51 -23.36 1.05 14.88
C VAL A 51 -23.88 1.09 16.31
N ASP A 52 -25.20 1.19 16.42
CA ASP A 52 -25.93 1.20 17.70
C ASP A 52 -26.46 -0.18 18.05
N GLY A 53 -26.65 -0.42 19.33
CA GLY A 53 -27.18 -1.68 19.86
C GLY A 53 -26.12 -2.79 19.96
N MET A 54 -24.86 -2.42 20.12
CA MET A 54 -23.80 -3.38 20.44
C MET A 54 -23.92 -3.83 21.90
N CYS A 55 -23.74 -5.14 22.09
CA CYS A 55 -23.62 -5.75 23.42
C CYS A 55 -22.15 -5.97 23.76
N CYS A 56 -21.86 -6.30 25.03
CA CYS A 56 -20.47 -6.60 25.44
C CYS A 56 -19.98 -8.00 25.04
N ASP A 57 -20.59 -8.65 24.04
CA ASP A 57 -20.18 -9.96 23.56
C ASP A 57 -18.96 -9.83 22.61
N PRO A 58 -17.81 -10.42 22.95
CA PRO A 58 -16.62 -10.39 22.11
C PRO A 58 -16.84 -10.95 20.68
N ASN A 59 -17.77 -11.90 20.51
CA ASN A 59 -18.09 -12.48 19.21
C ASN A 59 -18.67 -11.46 18.22
N GLU A 60 -19.26 -10.39 18.70
CA GLU A 60 -19.81 -9.31 17.89
C GLU A 60 -18.73 -8.48 17.20
N LEU A 61 -17.52 -8.44 17.77
CA LEU A 61 -16.39 -7.70 17.24
C LEU A 61 -15.81 -8.34 15.97
N THR A 62 -16.11 -9.61 15.68
CA THR A 62 -15.67 -10.29 14.43
C THR A 62 -16.18 -9.58 13.18
N MET A 63 -17.42 -9.04 13.24
CA MET A 63 -17.97 -8.26 12.12
C MET A 63 -17.29 -6.89 11.98
N VAL A 64 -16.94 -6.28 13.09
CA VAL A 64 -16.17 -5.03 13.12
C VAL A 64 -14.79 -5.24 12.51
N GLU A 65 -14.11 -6.29 12.96
CA GLU A 65 -12.79 -6.67 12.47
C GLU A 65 -12.81 -6.95 10.96
N HIS A 66 -13.87 -7.61 10.47
CA HIS A 66 -14.07 -7.78 9.04
C HIS A 66 -14.15 -6.43 8.30
N VAL A 67 -14.99 -5.50 8.77
CA VAL A 67 -15.15 -4.18 8.14
C VAL A 67 -13.85 -3.39 8.19
N THR A 68 -13.18 -3.31 9.33
CA THR A 68 -11.94 -2.53 9.49
C THR A 68 -10.77 -3.10 8.68
N THR A 69 -10.77 -4.42 8.43
CA THR A 69 -9.75 -5.10 7.62
C THR A 69 -9.99 -4.91 6.12
N HIS A 70 -11.25 -5.10 5.66
CA HIS A 70 -11.57 -5.07 4.23
C HIS A 70 -11.94 -3.67 3.72
N HIS A 71 -12.38 -2.79 4.61
CA HIS A 71 -12.73 -1.40 4.30
C HIS A 71 -11.94 -0.42 5.18
N PRO A 72 -10.60 -0.33 5.06
CA PRO A 72 -9.75 0.46 5.96
C PRO A 72 -10.01 1.97 5.91
N ARG A 73 -10.74 2.45 4.88
CA ARG A 73 -11.19 3.84 4.77
C ARG A 73 -12.44 4.14 5.58
N THR A 74 -13.20 3.10 5.99
CA THR A 74 -14.41 3.26 6.80
C THR A 74 -14.04 3.24 8.27
N ALA A 75 -14.17 4.36 8.96
CA ALA A 75 -14.03 4.40 10.40
C ALA A 75 -15.27 3.75 11.05
N VAL A 76 -15.09 2.97 12.12
CA VAL A 76 -16.19 2.36 12.85
C VAL A 76 -16.27 2.98 14.25
N VAL A 77 -17.45 3.45 14.62
CA VAL A 77 -17.81 3.93 15.97
C VAL A 77 -18.97 3.09 16.47
N LEU A 78 -18.82 2.53 17.67
CA LEU A 78 -19.83 1.70 18.30
C LEU A 78 -20.61 2.48 19.37
N LEU A 79 -21.92 2.24 19.45
CA LEU A 79 -22.77 2.73 20.53
C LEU A 79 -23.24 1.54 21.37
N CYS A 80 -22.91 1.56 22.67
CA CYS A 80 -23.17 0.45 23.58
C CYS A 80 -23.92 0.93 24.83
N ALA A 81 -24.97 0.22 25.25
CA ALA A 81 -25.72 0.53 26.45
C ALA A 81 -24.88 0.32 27.73
N SER A 82 -23.95 -0.64 27.69
CA SER A 82 -22.95 -0.88 28.73
C SER A 82 -21.67 -1.36 28.11
N HIS A 83 -20.52 -1.10 28.72
CA HIS A 83 -19.22 -1.56 28.25
C HIS A 83 -18.33 -1.93 29.44
N THR A 84 -17.62 -3.03 29.30
CA THR A 84 -16.59 -3.47 30.24
C THR A 84 -15.22 -2.99 29.77
N PRO A 85 -14.22 -2.84 30.65
CA PRO A 85 -12.85 -2.54 30.24
C PRO A 85 -12.31 -3.54 29.22
N GLU A 86 -12.67 -4.82 29.35
CA GLU A 86 -12.26 -5.88 28.44
C GLU A 86 -12.88 -5.71 27.06
N PHE A 87 -14.18 -5.37 26.98
CA PHE A 87 -14.86 -5.07 25.71
C PHE A 87 -14.23 -3.86 25.02
N LEU A 88 -13.91 -2.79 25.74
CA LEU A 88 -13.23 -1.61 25.20
C LEU A 88 -11.88 -1.98 24.61
N LEU A 89 -11.08 -2.77 25.32
CA LEU A 89 -9.78 -3.22 24.85
C LEU A 89 -9.90 -4.07 23.57
N ASN A 90 -10.84 -5.00 23.54
CA ASN A 90 -11.09 -5.85 22.38
C ASN A 90 -11.66 -5.05 21.20
N SER A 91 -12.52 -4.05 21.45
CA SER A 91 -13.01 -3.13 20.41
C SER A 91 -11.86 -2.34 19.76
N MET A 92 -10.92 -1.84 20.57
CA MET A 92 -9.73 -1.16 20.04
C MET A 92 -8.87 -2.11 19.17
N ARG A 93 -8.68 -3.36 19.60
CA ARG A 93 -7.96 -4.38 18.83
C ARG A 93 -8.65 -4.72 17.52
N ALA A 94 -9.99 -4.75 17.51
CA ALA A 94 -10.79 -4.93 16.29
C ALA A 94 -10.80 -3.70 15.37
N GLY A 95 -10.12 -2.61 15.72
CA GLY A 95 -9.97 -1.41 14.89
C GLY A 95 -11.11 -0.39 15.06
N VAL A 96 -11.94 -0.51 16.10
CA VAL A 96 -12.93 0.51 16.46
C VAL A 96 -12.24 1.82 16.79
N ARG A 97 -12.74 2.92 16.23
CA ARG A 97 -12.15 4.25 16.44
C ARG A 97 -12.60 4.87 17.76
N GLU A 98 -13.86 4.61 18.14
CA GLU A 98 -14.41 5.12 19.37
C GLU A 98 -15.63 4.29 19.81
N VAL A 99 -15.88 4.22 21.12
CA VAL A 99 -17.07 3.61 21.72
C VAL A 99 -17.81 4.68 22.50
N LEU A 100 -19.11 4.86 22.23
CA LEU A 100 -19.98 5.82 22.88
C LEU A 100 -21.05 5.09 23.69
N PRO A 101 -21.64 5.73 24.73
CA PRO A 101 -22.83 5.21 25.37
C PRO A 101 -24.03 5.22 24.41
N SER A 102 -24.94 4.25 24.55
CA SER A 102 -26.23 4.24 23.85
C SER A 102 -27.37 4.43 24.87
N PRO A 103 -28.27 5.43 24.69
CA PRO A 103 -28.22 6.48 23.64
C PRO A 103 -27.08 7.47 23.87
N ALA A 104 -26.48 7.94 22.79
CA ALA A 104 -25.48 8.99 22.84
C ALA A 104 -26.13 10.37 22.94
N THR A 105 -25.59 11.24 23.80
CA THR A 105 -26.00 12.65 23.81
C THR A 105 -25.52 13.36 22.54
N ALA A 106 -26.22 14.39 22.06
CA ALA A 106 -25.82 15.15 20.89
C ALA A 106 -24.36 15.65 20.99
N SER A 107 -23.98 16.19 22.17
CA SER A 107 -22.62 16.69 22.40
C SER A 107 -21.53 15.59 22.35
N ALA A 108 -21.83 14.40 22.88
CA ALA A 108 -20.90 13.26 22.83
C ALA A 108 -20.73 12.74 21.40
N LEU A 109 -21.83 12.67 20.64
CA LEU A 109 -21.83 12.28 19.24
C LEU A 109 -21.02 13.26 18.38
N GLU A 110 -21.27 14.57 18.53
CA GLU A 110 -20.56 15.63 17.84
C GLU A 110 -19.05 15.60 18.13
N ALA A 111 -18.69 15.52 19.41
CA ALA A 111 -17.29 15.47 19.82
C ALA A 111 -16.56 14.22 19.27
N ALA A 112 -17.23 13.06 19.25
CA ALA A 112 -16.69 11.84 18.67
C ALA A 112 -16.46 11.98 17.16
N ILE A 113 -17.45 12.54 16.46
CA ILE A 113 -17.36 12.75 15.02
C ILE A 113 -16.27 13.76 14.68
N ASP A 114 -16.11 14.84 15.44
CA ASP A 114 -15.03 15.80 15.24
C ASP A 114 -13.65 15.15 15.44
N ARG A 115 -13.49 14.30 16.46
CA ARG A 115 -12.24 13.54 16.65
C ARG A 115 -11.96 12.56 15.51
N VAL A 116 -13.00 11.85 15.07
CA VAL A 116 -12.87 10.92 13.92
C VAL A 116 -12.61 11.71 12.63
N ALA A 117 -13.34 12.82 12.40
CA ALA A 117 -13.13 13.68 11.24
C ALA A 117 -11.72 14.27 11.20
N ALA A 118 -11.20 14.75 12.34
CA ALA A 118 -9.83 15.26 12.43
C ALA A 118 -8.80 14.16 12.11
N LYS A 119 -9.01 12.93 12.59
CA LYS A 119 -8.17 11.78 12.26
C LYS A 119 -8.31 11.36 10.79
N LEU A 120 -9.53 11.36 10.24
CA LEU A 120 -9.78 11.08 8.83
C LEU A 120 -9.26 12.20 7.92
N ALA A 121 -9.38 13.47 8.31
CA ALA A 121 -8.82 14.61 7.57
C ALA A 121 -7.28 14.59 7.61
N GLY A 122 -6.68 14.21 8.73
CA GLY A 122 -5.25 13.92 8.82
C GLY A 122 -4.84 12.74 7.94
N ALA A 123 -5.71 11.75 7.77
CA ALA A 123 -5.53 10.61 6.88
C ALA A 123 -5.97 10.90 5.43
N GLN A 124 -6.90 11.81 5.18
CA GLN A 124 -7.34 12.25 3.83
C GLN A 124 -6.45 13.34 3.25
N GLY A 125 -5.72 14.08 4.09
CA GLY A 125 -4.63 14.97 3.68
C GLY A 125 -3.31 14.23 3.42
N GLN A 126 -3.16 13.02 3.93
CA GLN A 126 -2.13 12.07 3.54
C GLN A 126 -2.76 11.07 2.57
N SER A 127 -2.52 11.26 1.28
CA SER A 127 -2.70 10.20 0.27
C SER A 127 -2.06 8.93 0.85
N THR A 128 -2.86 7.89 1.11
CA THR A 128 -2.29 6.61 1.53
C THR A 128 -1.30 6.18 0.45
N GLY A 129 -0.05 5.95 0.85
CA GLY A 129 1.01 5.60 -0.06
C GLY A 129 0.65 4.42 -0.96
N LYS A 130 1.13 4.43 -2.18
CA LYS A 130 0.88 3.37 -3.16
C LYS A 130 1.87 2.24 -2.97
N VAL A 131 1.38 1.02 -2.85
CA VAL A 131 2.23 -0.19 -2.80
C VAL A 131 2.45 -0.72 -4.21
N LEU A 132 3.71 -0.88 -4.61
CA LEU A 132 4.15 -1.34 -5.94
C LEU A 132 5.00 -2.60 -5.77
N ALA A 133 4.61 -3.72 -6.37
CA ALA A 133 5.34 -4.98 -6.25
C ALA A 133 6.06 -5.33 -7.57
N LEU A 134 7.37 -5.52 -7.53
CA LEU A 134 8.15 -6.03 -8.65
C LEU A 134 8.39 -7.52 -8.46
N VAL A 135 7.92 -8.35 -9.40
CA VAL A 135 7.92 -9.81 -9.29
C VAL A 135 8.78 -10.40 -10.41
N PRO A 136 9.89 -11.10 -10.11
CA PRO A 136 10.70 -11.71 -11.15
C PRO A 136 9.99 -12.92 -11.77
N CYS A 137 9.77 -12.92 -13.09
CA CYS A 137 9.26 -14.10 -13.81
C CYS A 137 10.29 -15.21 -13.88
N LYS A 138 11.58 -14.85 -13.78
CA LYS A 138 12.72 -15.76 -13.81
C LYS A 138 13.89 -15.15 -13.03
N GLY A 139 14.76 -16.01 -12.47
CA GLY A 139 16.01 -15.55 -11.87
C GLY A 139 16.86 -14.78 -12.91
N GLY A 140 17.38 -13.64 -12.49
CA GLY A 140 18.17 -12.75 -13.37
C GLY A 140 17.33 -11.87 -14.30
N SER A 141 16.01 -11.81 -14.17
CA SER A 141 15.15 -10.88 -14.94
C SER A 141 15.47 -9.40 -14.67
N GLY A 142 16.11 -9.09 -13.54
CA GLY A 142 16.50 -7.73 -13.14
C GLY A 142 15.46 -7.01 -12.28
N ALA A 143 14.56 -7.72 -11.61
CA ALA A 143 13.51 -7.14 -10.77
C ALA A 143 14.10 -6.27 -9.66
N THR A 144 15.07 -6.75 -8.88
CA THR A 144 15.76 -6.01 -7.81
C THR A 144 16.41 -4.74 -8.33
N PHE A 145 17.13 -4.82 -9.46
CA PHE A 145 17.73 -3.63 -10.09
C PHE A 145 16.67 -2.59 -10.45
N LEU A 146 15.56 -3.02 -11.04
CA LEU A 146 14.48 -2.10 -11.41
C LEU A 146 13.75 -1.55 -10.19
N ALA A 147 13.53 -2.36 -9.15
CA ALA A 147 12.90 -1.93 -7.90
C ALA A 147 13.69 -0.82 -7.22
N THR A 148 15.00 -1.03 -7.07
CA THR A 148 15.90 -0.09 -6.40
C THR A 148 16.07 1.21 -7.19
N ASN A 149 16.21 1.12 -8.52
CA ASN A 149 16.36 2.29 -9.37
C ASN A 149 15.04 3.04 -9.60
N LEU A 150 13.89 2.37 -9.63
CA LEU A 150 12.57 3.03 -9.64
C LEU A 150 12.31 3.76 -8.31
N ALA A 151 12.65 3.13 -7.17
CA ALA A 151 12.58 3.76 -5.86
C ALA A 151 13.42 5.04 -5.81
N PHE A 152 14.64 4.99 -6.36
CA PHE A 152 15.51 6.16 -6.46
C PHE A 152 14.88 7.28 -7.32
N GLN A 153 14.30 6.96 -8.49
CA GLN A 153 13.65 7.95 -9.35
C GLN A 153 12.41 8.57 -8.69
N LEU A 154 11.59 7.76 -8.01
CA LEU A 154 10.42 8.26 -7.26
C LEU A 154 10.85 9.19 -6.11
N SER A 155 11.99 8.91 -5.48
CA SER A 155 12.48 9.68 -4.33
C SER A 155 12.95 11.09 -4.67
N GLU A 156 13.05 11.45 -5.94
CA GLU A 156 13.33 12.84 -6.34
C GLU A 156 12.22 13.81 -5.88
N HIS A 157 10.97 13.32 -5.76
CA HIS A 157 9.81 14.17 -5.45
C HIS A 157 8.82 13.56 -4.46
N SER A 158 9.07 12.35 -3.98
CA SER A 158 8.16 11.60 -3.10
C SER A 158 8.93 10.86 -2.03
N SER A 159 8.31 10.60 -0.90
CA SER A 159 8.87 9.74 0.14
C SER A 159 8.68 8.26 -0.24
N VAL A 160 9.75 7.47 -0.18
CA VAL A 160 9.79 6.10 -0.68
C VAL A 160 10.38 5.15 0.36
N LEU A 161 9.70 4.03 0.58
CA LEU A 161 10.24 2.88 1.28
C LEU A 161 10.34 1.70 0.31
N LEU A 162 11.51 1.10 0.16
CA LEU A 162 11.66 -0.21 -0.49
C LEU A 162 11.81 -1.28 0.58
N ILE A 163 11.05 -2.35 0.47
CA ILE A 163 11.12 -3.52 1.35
C ILE A 163 11.61 -4.71 0.52
N ASP A 164 12.74 -5.29 0.91
CA ASP A 164 13.27 -6.49 0.28
C ASP A 164 12.57 -7.73 0.85
N LEU A 165 11.67 -8.31 0.07
CA LEU A 165 10.92 -9.53 0.40
C LEU A 165 11.55 -10.80 -0.16
N ASN A 166 12.74 -10.73 -0.73
CA ASN A 166 13.54 -11.89 -1.06
C ASN A 166 14.32 -12.37 0.18
N LEU A 167 13.60 -12.89 1.17
CA LEU A 167 14.05 -13.09 2.54
C LEU A 167 15.27 -14.02 2.68
N GLN A 168 15.53 -14.91 1.72
CA GLN A 168 16.63 -15.88 1.80
C GLN A 168 17.90 -15.41 1.12
N PHE A 169 17.75 -14.64 0.04
CA PHE A 169 18.86 -14.19 -0.81
C PHE A 169 18.66 -12.76 -1.30
N GLY A 170 18.04 -11.92 -0.46
CA GLY A 170 17.82 -10.52 -0.76
C GLY A 170 19.12 -9.74 -0.71
N ASP A 171 19.31 -8.95 -1.73
CA ASP A 171 20.50 -8.13 -1.96
C ASP A 171 20.18 -6.71 -2.43
N ALA A 172 18.92 -6.29 -2.30
CA ALA A 172 18.46 -4.98 -2.79
C ALA A 172 19.30 -3.81 -2.25
N LEU A 173 19.77 -3.89 -1.00
CA LEU A 173 20.63 -2.85 -0.42
C LEU A 173 21.94 -2.70 -1.17
N ALA A 174 22.58 -3.81 -1.57
CA ALA A 174 23.84 -3.79 -2.29
C ALA A 174 23.78 -3.13 -3.68
N PHE A 175 22.56 -2.95 -4.24
CA PHE A 175 22.37 -2.26 -5.52
C PHE A 175 22.42 -0.73 -5.39
N VAL A 176 22.30 -0.18 -4.18
CA VAL A 176 22.16 1.27 -3.96
C VAL A 176 23.02 1.82 -2.81
N SER A 177 23.66 0.95 -2.03
CA SER A 177 24.53 1.33 -0.91
C SER A 177 25.56 0.23 -0.63
N ASP A 178 26.70 0.60 -0.09
CA ASP A 178 27.71 -0.30 0.47
C ASP A 178 27.62 -0.38 2.01
N GLU A 179 26.65 0.30 2.59
CA GLU A 179 26.37 0.25 4.04
C GLU A 179 25.77 -1.09 4.45
N LYS A 180 26.08 -1.49 5.69
CA LYS A 180 25.39 -2.63 6.32
C LYS A 180 24.14 -2.17 7.03
N PRO A 181 23.04 -2.93 6.95
CA PRO A 181 21.82 -2.58 7.67
C PRO A 181 22.04 -2.75 9.18
N ASN A 182 21.63 -1.76 9.97
CA ASN A 182 21.61 -1.89 11.44
C ASN A 182 20.48 -2.80 11.93
N SER A 183 19.46 -2.99 11.11
CA SER A 183 18.29 -3.81 11.37
C SER A 183 17.74 -4.32 10.03
N THR A 184 17.15 -5.50 10.05
CA THR A 184 16.58 -6.18 8.89
C THR A 184 15.09 -6.38 9.06
N LEU A 185 14.41 -6.85 8.01
CA LEU A 185 12.99 -7.19 8.08
C LEU A 185 12.70 -8.27 9.14
N ALA A 186 13.63 -9.22 9.38
CA ALA A 186 13.48 -10.22 10.43
C ALA A 186 13.53 -9.59 11.83
N ASP A 187 14.39 -8.59 12.05
CA ASP A 187 14.46 -7.91 13.34
C ASP A 187 13.18 -7.09 13.61
N VAL A 188 12.64 -6.43 12.59
CA VAL A 188 11.35 -5.75 12.70
C VAL A 188 10.21 -6.74 12.97
N ALA A 189 10.23 -7.92 12.33
CA ALA A 189 9.24 -8.96 12.54
C ALA A 189 9.31 -9.53 13.98
N ARG A 190 10.51 -9.71 14.52
CA ARG A 190 10.73 -10.17 15.90
C ARG A 190 10.18 -9.19 16.93
N ASP A 191 10.39 -7.91 16.69
CA ASP A 191 9.95 -6.81 17.55
C ASP A 191 8.64 -6.17 17.11
N ILE A 192 7.79 -6.90 16.38
CA ILE A 192 6.56 -6.36 15.75
C ILE A 192 5.61 -5.66 16.74
N GLY A 193 5.61 -6.09 18.00
CA GLY A 193 4.81 -5.45 19.06
C GLY A 193 5.24 -4.02 19.39
N ARG A 194 6.41 -3.57 18.93
CA ARG A 194 6.95 -2.21 19.11
C ARG A 194 6.83 -1.38 17.83
N LEU A 195 6.19 -1.93 16.78
CA LEU A 195 6.15 -1.28 15.48
C LEU A 195 5.41 0.07 15.54
N ASP A 196 6.18 1.14 15.33
CA ASP A 196 5.69 2.50 15.13
C ASP A 196 6.49 3.18 14.00
N ALA A 197 6.11 4.40 13.65
CA ALA A 197 6.74 5.16 12.58
C ALA A 197 8.25 5.39 12.81
N SER A 198 8.64 5.64 14.06
CA SER A 198 10.04 5.91 14.43
C SER A 198 10.87 4.63 14.35
N PHE A 199 10.33 3.51 14.84
CA PHE A 199 11.00 2.22 14.77
C PHE A 199 11.15 1.75 13.32
N LEU A 200 10.10 1.83 12.50
CA LEU A 200 10.19 1.48 11.07
C LEU A 200 11.24 2.34 10.35
N ALA A 201 11.24 3.66 10.59
CA ALA A 201 12.21 4.57 9.97
C ALA A 201 13.65 4.29 10.45
N ALA A 202 13.86 3.98 11.72
CA ALA A 202 15.18 3.65 12.28
C ALA A 202 15.71 2.30 11.79
N SER A 203 14.81 1.34 11.49
CA SER A 203 15.17 0.01 10.98
C SER A 203 15.54 0.02 9.49
N ALA A 204 15.12 1.02 8.74
CA ALA A 204 15.41 1.13 7.31
C ALA A 204 16.64 2.02 7.05
N VAL A 205 17.55 1.55 6.19
CA VAL A 205 18.73 2.31 5.74
C VAL A 205 18.29 3.52 4.90
N ALA A 206 18.81 4.70 5.21
CA ALA A 206 18.54 5.93 4.45
C ALA A 206 19.48 6.01 3.23
N ILE A 207 18.95 5.81 2.03
CA ILE A 207 19.71 5.91 0.78
C ILE A 207 19.78 7.36 0.30
N THR A 208 18.67 8.08 0.41
CA THR A 208 18.56 9.54 0.21
C THR A 208 17.66 10.11 1.31
N PRO A 209 17.53 11.43 1.46
CA PRO A 209 16.58 12.01 2.41
C PRO A 209 15.14 11.47 2.25
N ASN A 210 14.72 11.12 1.02
CA ASN A 210 13.37 10.65 0.69
C ASN A 210 13.30 9.16 0.37
N PHE A 211 14.42 8.44 0.33
CA PHE A 211 14.44 7.01 0.01
C PHE A 211 15.05 6.21 1.16
N ARG A 212 14.26 5.28 1.71
CA ARG A 212 14.70 4.32 2.72
C ARG A 212 14.52 2.90 2.20
N LEU A 213 15.38 2.00 2.65
CA LEU A 213 15.37 0.59 2.28
C LEU A 213 15.40 -0.28 3.54
N LEU A 214 14.36 -1.11 3.71
CA LEU A 214 14.30 -2.15 4.73
C LEU A 214 14.86 -3.44 4.12
N ALA A 215 16.05 -3.82 4.56
CA ALA A 215 16.80 -4.93 4.00
C ALA A 215 16.21 -6.29 4.40
N ALA A 216 16.37 -7.29 3.55
CA ALA A 216 16.17 -8.70 3.88
C ALA A 216 17.14 -9.15 4.99
N PRO A 217 16.83 -10.26 5.70
CA PRO A 217 17.77 -10.85 6.67
C PRO A 217 19.12 -11.18 6.05
N GLU A 218 20.22 -10.89 6.75
CA GLU A 218 21.57 -11.31 6.30
C GLU A 218 21.75 -12.82 6.39
N ASP A 219 21.16 -13.49 7.40
CA ASP A 219 21.15 -14.94 7.54
C ASP A 219 19.82 -15.50 7.00
N PRO A 220 19.88 -16.36 5.95
CA PRO A 220 18.68 -17.00 5.40
C PRO A 220 17.83 -17.78 6.40
N SER A 221 18.42 -18.25 7.51
CA SER A 221 17.67 -18.96 8.56
C SER A 221 16.64 -18.06 9.25
N ASN A 222 16.90 -16.75 9.35
CA ASN A 222 16.01 -15.75 9.93
C ASN A 222 14.81 -15.42 9.03
N ALA A 223 14.81 -15.86 7.77
CA ALA A 223 13.66 -15.70 6.87
C ALA A 223 12.36 -16.30 7.46
N MET A 224 12.48 -17.37 8.26
CA MET A 224 11.33 -18.04 8.88
C MET A 224 10.69 -17.24 10.02
N GLU A 225 11.34 -16.21 10.53
CA GLU A 225 10.79 -15.32 11.55
C GLU A 225 9.76 -14.34 10.96
N VAL A 226 9.85 -14.08 9.66
CA VAL A 226 8.93 -13.18 8.97
C VAL A 226 7.68 -13.93 8.56
N LYS A 227 6.54 -13.54 9.13
CA LYS A 227 5.23 -14.15 8.88
C LYS A 227 4.35 -13.23 8.04
N PRO A 228 3.31 -13.75 7.36
CA PRO A 228 2.38 -12.93 6.57
C PRO A 228 1.74 -11.78 7.35
N GLU A 229 1.37 -12.01 8.61
CA GLU A 229 0.79 -10.98 9.49
C GLU A 229 1.76 -9.85 9.83
N HIS A 230 3.07 -10.11 9.85
CA HIS A 230 4.09 -9.07 10.03
C HIS A 230 4.13 -8.14 8.81
N ILE A 231 4.00 -8.71 7.60
CA ILE A 231 3.93 -7.91 6.36
C ILE A 231 2.71 -7.02 6.35
N ASP A 232 1.54 -7.53 6.76
CA ASP A 232 0.32 -6.70 6.88
C ASP A 232 0.54 -5.53 7.85
N ALA A 233 1.11 -5.78 9.03
CA ALA A 233 1.36 -4.74 10.03
C ALA A 233 2.34 -3.67 9.51
N ILE A 234 3.45 -4.09 8.89
CA ILE A 234 4.44 -3.19 8.32
C ILE A 234 3.86 -2.36 7.18
N LEU A 235 3.12 -2.98 6.25
CA LEU A 235 2.51 -2.27 5.12
C LEU A 235 1.42 -1.30 5.57
N ASN A 236 0.60 -1.66 6.57
CA ASN A 236 -0.40 -0.76 7.13
C ASN A 236 0.22 0.53 7.69
N LEU A 237 1.38 0.42 8.34
CA LEU A 237 2.10 1.57 8.85
C LEU A 237 2.83 2.31 7.73
N ALA A 238 3.52 1.59 6.84
CA ALA A 238 4.35 2.17 5.79
C ALA A 238 3.54 3.08 4.84
N VAL A 239 2.32 2.68 4.44
CA VAL A 239 1.46 3.49 3.56
C VAL A 239 0.96 4.78 4.20
N LEU A 240 1.07 4.92 5.52
CA LEU A 240 0.76 6.16 6.24
C LEU A 240 1.96 7.10 6.34
N GLN A 241 3.18 6.59 6.10
CA GLN A 241 4.43 7.33 6.28
C GLN A 241 5.13 7.67 4.97
N TYR A 242 4.88 6.90 3.91
CA TYR A 242 5.54 7.02 2.62
C TYR A 242 4.53 7.14 1.49
N ASP A 243 4.84 7.98 0.49
CA ASP A 243 4.01 8.13 -0.72
C ASP A 243 4.04 6.87 -1.59
N PHE A 244 5.18 6.17 -1.58
CA PHE A 244 5.37 4.91 -2.27
C PHE A 244 6.06 3.87 -1.39
N VAL A 245 5.50 2.66 -1.40
CA VAL A 245 6.13 1.48 -0.81
C VAL A 245 6.40 0.48 -1.94
N LEU A 246 7.66 0.24 -2.24
CA LEU A 246 8.07 -0.74 -3.24
C LEU A 246 8.39 -2.07 -2.56
N LEU A 247 7.96 -3.16 -3.18
CA LEU A 247 8.23 -4.52 -2.73
C LEU A 247 9.11 -5.20 -3.77
N ASP A 248 10.35 -5.52 -3.40
CA ASP A 248 11.19 -6.41 -4.20
C ASP A 248 10.87 -7.85 -3.84
N MET A 249 10.14 -8.53 -4.72
CA MET A 249 9.55 -9.83 -4.45
C MET A 249 10.52 -10.96 -4.78
N ALA A 250 10.52 -12.00 -3.93
CA ALA A 250 11.10 -13.28 -4.30
C ALA A 250 10.34 -13.91 -5.47
N ARG A 251 10.94 -14.90 -6.11
CA ARG A 251 10.30 -15.67 -7.19
C ARG A 251 9.22 -16.64 -6.71
N THR A 252 9.24 -16.98 -5.43
CA THR A 252 8.31 -17.93 -4.81
C THR A 252 6.93 -17.29 -4.62
N LEU A 253 5.88 -18.08 -4.83
CA LEU A 253 4.49 -17.69 -4.56
C LEU A 253 4.01 -18.45 -3.31
N ASP A 254 4.57 -18.11 -2.17
CA ASP A 254 4.14 -18.61 -0.87
C ASP A 254 3.06 -17.69 -0.25
N THR A 255 2.58 -18.06 0.93
CA THR A 255 1.54 -17.31 1.64
C THR A 255 1.96 -15.86 1.93
N LEU A 256 3.24 -15.63 2.24
CA LEU A 256 3.76 -14.30 2.50
C LEU A 256 3.75 -13.44 1.23
N SER A 257 4.24 -14.01 0.12
CA SER A 257 4.25 -13.33 -1.18
C SER A 257 2.85 -12.99 -1.65
N ILE A 258 1.89 -13.92 -1.50
CA ILE A 258 0.49 -13.67 -1.86
C ILE A 258 -0.08 -12.54 -1.01
N ARG A 259 0.17 -12.54 0.31
CA ARG A 259 -0.30 -11.47 1.20
C ARG A 259 0.26 -10.10 0.81
N ALA A 260 1.54 -10.03 0.44
CA ALA A 260 2.16 -8.80 -0.05
C ALA A 260 1.54 -8.34 -1.39
N LEU A 261 1.29 -9.27 -2.31
CA LEU A 261 0.66 -8.99 -3.60
C LEU A 261 -0.81 -8.55 -3.47
N ASP A 262 -1.55 -9.09 -2.50
CA ASP A 262 -2.93 -8.66 -2.19
C ASP A 262 -2.97 -7.16 -1.85
N ARG A 263 -1.95 -6.69 -1.13
CA ARG A 263 -1.81 -5.28 -0.70
C ARG A 263 -1.27 -4.36 -1.80
N ALA A 264 -0.70 -4.89 -2.88
CA ALA A 264 -0.15 -4.10 -3.94
C ALA A 264 -1.24 -3.36 -4.73
N HIS A 265 -1.03 -2.08 -5.03
CA HIS A 265 -1.85 -1.28 -5.95
C HIS A 265 -1.51 -1.58 -7.41
N ARG A 266 -0.23 -1.91 -7.67
CA ARG A 266 0.29 -2.34 -8.98
C ARG A 266 1.26 -3.48 -8.79
N ILE A 267 1.20 -4.45 -9.70
CA ILE A 267 2.12 -5.58 -9.77
C ILE A 267 2.86 -5.51 -11.10
N TYR A 268 4.19 -5.56 -11.03
CA TYR A 268 5.07 -5.50 -12.18
C TYR A 268 5.82 -6.82 -12.34
N PRO A 269 5.28 -7.79 -13.10
CA PRO A 269 6.03 -8.97 -13.50
C PRO A 269 7.18 -8.55 -14.41
N VAL A 270 8.42 -8.88 -14.01
CA VAL A 270 9.64 -8.53 -14.75
C VAL A 270 10.15 -9.74 -15.51
N LEU A 271 10.29 -9.60 -16.82
CA LEU A 271 10.74 -10.65 -17.74
C LEU A 271 11.71 -10.10 -18.78
N GLN A 272 12.41 -10.96 -19.48
CA GLN A 272 13.15 -10.64 -20.70
C GLN A 272 12.41 -11.19 -21.92
N ALA A 273 12.74 -10.69 -23.12
CA ALA A 273 12.13 -11.12 -24.37
C ALA A 273 12.68 -12.49 -24.83
N GLY A 274 12.47 -13.52 -24.03
CA GLY A 274 12.90 -14.89 -24.27
C GLY A 274 11.79 -15.90 -24.03
N LEU A 275 11.79 -17.02 -24.78
CA LEU A 275 10.74 -18.04 -24.71
C LEU A 275 10.55 -18.63 -23.30
N PRO A 276 11.62 -18.93 -22.51
CA PRO A 276 11.46 -19.41 -21.13
C PRO A 276 10.81 -18.37 -20.23
N ASP A 277 11.13 -17.08 -20.40
CA ASP A 277 10.58 -15.97 -19.64
C ASP A 277 9.09 -15.79 -19.92
N LEU A 278 8.70 -15.84 -21.21
CA LEU A 278 7.29 -15.78 -21.63
C LEU A 278 6.47 -16.93 -21.03
N ARG A 279 7.00 -18.16 -21.03
CA ARG A 279 6.34 -19.32 -20.44
C ARG A 279 6.12 -19.15 -18.92
N ASN A 280 7.13 -18.62 -18.22
CA ASN A 280 7.02 -18.36 -16.78
C ASN A 280 6.05 -17.20 -16.49
N ALA A 281 6.12 -16.12 -17.28
CA ALA A 281 5.18 -15.01 -17.19
C ALA A 281 3.74 -15.47 -17.41
N ALA A 282 3.48 -16.32 -18.40
CA ALA A 282 2.16 -16.88 -18.65
C ALA A 282 1.63 -17.71 -17.45
N LYS A 283 2.50 -18.52 -16.81
CA LYS A 283 2.15 -19.26 -15.59
C LYS A 283 1.83 -18.31 -14.42
N LEU A 284 2.67 -17.30 -14.21
CA LEU A 284 2.48 -16.30 -13.16
C LEU A 284 1.17 -15.54 -13.35
N LEU A 285 0.86 -15.10 -14.57
CA LEU A 285 -0.40 -14.44 -14.91
C LEU A 285 -1.61 -15.36 -14.72
N GLY A 286 -1.45 -16.66 -14.99
CA GLY A 286 -2.47 -17.67 -14.69
C GLY A 286 -2.80 -17.76 -13.20
N VAL A 287 -1.77 -17.73 -12.34
CA VAL A 287 -1.94 -17.67 -10.88
C VAL A 287 -2.63 -16.37 -10.46
N PHE A 288 -2.18 -15.22 -10.96
CA PHE A 288 -2.80 -13.92 -10.65
C PHE A 288 -4.30 -13.88 -11.02
N LYS A 289 -4.64 -14.46 -12.17
CA LYS A 289 -6.04 -14.61 -12.57
C LYS A 289 -6.82 -15.52 -11.60
N SER A 290 -6.23 -16.62 -11.14
CA SER A 290 -6.86 -17.52 -10.16
C SER A 290 -7.04 -16.87 -8.79
N LEU A 291 -6.17 -15.94 -8.42
CA LEU A 291 -6.27 -15.13 -7.21
C LEU A 291 -7.25 -13.95 -7.36
N GLY A 292 -7.84 -13.75 -8.55
CA GLY A 292 -8.81 -12.70 -8.79
C GLY A 292 -8.22 -11.31 -8.99
N TYR A 293 -6.91 -11.19 -9.27
CA TYR A 293 -6.31 -9.88 -9.53
C TYR A 293 -6.81 -9.28 -10.83
N ALA A 294 -7.28 -8.04 -10.77
CA ALA A 294 -7.79 -7.32 -11.92
C ALA A 294 -6.66 -7.04 -12.94
N PRO A 295 -6.94 -7.13 -14.25
CA PRO A 295 -5.91 -6.93 -15.30
C PRO A 295 -5.25 -5.55 -15.23
N ASP A 296 -5.95 -4.52 -14.79
CA ASP A 296 -5.43 -3.16 -14.64
C ASP A 296 -4.46 -3.01 -13.46
N LYS A 297 -4.48 -3.94 -12.49
CA LYS A 297 -3.50 -4.04 -11.41
C LYS A 297 -2.13 -4.52 -11.92
N ILE A 298 -2.04 -5.10 -13.13
CA ILE A 298 -0.85 -5.78 -13.64
C ILE A 298 -0.31 -5.03 -14.85
N GLU A 299 0.99 -4.68 -14.83
CA GLU A 299 1.74 -4.14 -15.96
C GLU A 299 3.07 -4.88 -16.11
N LEU A 300 3.30 -5.50 -17.27
CA LEU A 300 4.52 -6.25 -17.54
C LEU A 300 5.70 -5.30 -17.77
N ILE A 301 6.87 -5.64 -17.23
CA ILE A 301 8.13 -4.97 -17.56
C ILE A 301 9.00 -5.94 -18.37
N VAL A 302 9.15 -5.64 -19.66
CA VAL A 302 10.08 -6.37 -20.54
C VAL A 302 11.44 -5.68 -20.41
N ASN A 303 12.30 -6.24 -19.59
CA ASN A 303 13.62 -5.71 -19.28
C ASN A 303 14.67 -6.16 -20.29
N ARG A 304 15.77 -5.42 -20.38
CA ARG A 304 16.87 -5.65 -21.34
C ARG A 304 16.35 -5.80 -22.78
N PHE A 305 15.41 -4.95 -23.14
CA PHE A 305 14.75 -5.03 -24.42
C PHE A 305 15.60 -4.36 -25.51
N GLU A 306 15.91 -5.12 -26.54
CA GLU A 306 16.56 -4.63 -27.75
C GLU A 306 15.58 -4.66 -28.92
N LYS A 307 15.59 -3.60 -29.77
CA LYS A 307 14.71 -3.54 -30.94
C LYS A 307 15.01 -4.64 -31.96
N SER A 308 16.23 -5.18 -31.92
CA SER A 308 16.74 -6.29 -32.77
C SER A 308 16.37 -7.67 -32.21
N SER A 309 15.72 -7.77 -31.04
CA SER A 309 15.33 -9.06 -30.43
C SER A 309 14.41 -9.85 -31.38
N GLU A 310 14.64 -11.15 -31.50
CA GLU A 310 13.78 -12.07 -32.28
C GLU A 310 12.32 -12.04 -31.80
N ILE A 311 12.10 -11.88 -30.49
CA ILE A 311 10.79 -11.72 -29.91
C ILE A 311 10.56 -10.24 -29.64
N GLY A 312 9.75 -9.62 -30.50
CA GLY A 312 9.43 -8.21 -30.39
C GLY A 312 8.36 -7.93 -29.33
N SER A 313 8.21 -6.64 -29.00
CA SER A 313 7.20 -6.17 -28.01
C SER A 313 5.77 -6.58 -28.38
N LYS A 314 5.42 -6.65 -29.68
CA LYS A 314 4.11 -7.07 -30.16
C LYS A 314 3.85 -8.56 -29.90
N GLU A 315 4.88 -9.41 -30.12
CA GLU A 315 4.83 -10.84 -29.86
C GLU A 315 4.65 -11.13 -28.36
N VAL A 316 5.41 -10.43 -27.50
CA VAL A 316 5.26 -10.51 -26.03
C VAL A 316 3.82 -10.20 -25.65
N ARG A 317 3.28 -9.06 -26.11
CA ARG A 317 1.90 -8.63 -25.80
C ARG A 317 0.85 -9.64 -26.25
N ARG A 318 0.99 -10.18 -27.47
CA ARG A 318 0.08 -11.18 -28.03
C ARG A 318 0.13 -12.49 -27.24
N SER A 319 1.33 -12.93 -26.86
CA SER A 319 1.54 -14.20 -26.13
C SER A 319 1.04 -14.15 -24.69
N LEU A 320 0.95 -12.94 -24.07
CA LEU A 320 0.57 -12.75 -22.68
C LEU A 320 -0.82 -12.08 -22.52
N GLY A 321 -1.71 -12.26 -23.50
CA GLY A 321 -3.12 -11.89 -23.37
C GLY A 321 -3.43 -10.40 -23.46
N GLY A 322 -2.54 -9.59 -24.05
CA GLY A 322 -2.77 -8.18 -24.29
C GLY A 322 -2.59 -7.28 -23.06
N ILE A 323 -2.05 -7.80 -21.98
CA ILE A 323 -1.77 -7.06 -20.73
C ILE A 323 -0.88 -5.85 -21.05
N ALA A 324 -1.10 -4.75 -20.31
CA ALA A 324 -0.28 -3.56 -20.40
C ALA A 324 1.20 -3.91 -20.19
N GLN A 325 2.08 -3.34 -21.01
CA GLN A 325 3.51 -3.63 -20.92
C GLN A 325 4.36 -2.39 -21.17
N ARG A 326 5.51 -2.38 -20.53
CA ARG A 326 6.58 -1.40 -20.67
C ARG A 326 7.87 -2.10 -21.06
N THR A 327 8.67 -1.50 -21.93
CA THR A 327 10.00 -2.01 -22.27
C THR A 327 11.07 -1.16 -21.61
N ILE A 328 12.07 -1.80 -21.02
CA ILE A 328 13.26 -1.15 -20.48
C ILE A 328 14.44 -1.57 -21.35
N PRO A 329 15.18 -0.61 -21.94
CA PRO A 329 16.31 -0.91 -22.81
C PRO A 329 17.45 -1.61 -22.07
N ASP A 330 18.33 -2.28 -22.79
CA ASP A 330 19.55 -2.87 -22.22
C ASP A 330 20.71 -1.85 -22.18
N SER A 331 21.53 -1.96 -21.14
CA SER A 331 22.72 -1.13 -20.93
C SER A 331 23.71 -1.86 -20.02
N PRO A 332 24.26 -3.00 -20.47
CA PRO A 332 24.93 -3.96 -19.60
C PRO A 332 26.18 -3.40 -18.92
N LYS A 333 26.94 -2.53 -19.57
CA LYS A 333 28.17 -1.94 -19.02
C LYS A 333 27.88 -0.99 -17.85
N GLU A 334 26.96 -0.08 -18.06
CA GLU A 334 26.59 0.93 -17.06
C GLU A 334 25.83 0.28 -15.89
N VAL A 335 24.97 -0.71 -16.17
CA VAL A 335 24.28 -1.50 -15.14
C VAL A 335 25.28 -2.27 -14.29
N ALA A 336 26.26 -2.97 -14.90
CA ALA A 336 27.29 -3.67 -14.15
C ALA A 336 28.14 -2.70 -13.31
N ALA A 337 28.47 -1.53 -13.86
CA ALA A 337 29.22 -0.51 -13.13
C ALA A 337 28.42 0.05 -11.92
N ALA A 338 27.11 0.23 -12.07
CA ALA A 338 26.22 0.69 -11.00
C ALA A 338 26.13 -0.36 -9.87
N ILE A 339 25.86 -1.62 -10.23
CA ILE A 339 25.76 -2.73 -9.26
C ILE A 339 27.09 -2.90 -8.51
N ASN A 340 28.22 -2.95 -9.21
CA ASN A 340 29.53 -3.15 -8.59
C ASN A 340 29.98 -1.98 -7.68
N ARG A 341 29.35 -0.82 -7.81
CA ARG A 341 29.60 0.35 -6.96
C ARG A 341 28.56 0.53 -5.84
N GLY A 342 27.56 -0.34 -5.77
CA GLY A 342 26.47 -0.17 -4.83
C GLY A 342 25.76 1.20 -4.98
N ALA A 343 25.54 1.65 -6.22
CA ALA A 343 25.01 2.99 -6.47
C ALA A 343 23.88 2.96 -7.52
N PRO A 344 22.84 3.79 -7.37
CA PRO A 344 21.78 3.92 -8.38
C PRO A 344 22.36 4.31 -9.75
N LEU A 345 21.80 3.74 -10.82
CA LEU A 345 22.28 3.98 -12.18
C LEU A 345 22.29 5.46 -12.57
N ALA A 346 21.32 6.23 -12.06
CA ALA A 346 21.24 7.67 -12.33
C ALA A 346 22.43 8.47 -11.75
N GLN A 347 23.10 7.98 -10.72
CA GLN A 347 24.32 8.56 -10.19
C GLN A 347 25.55 8.22 -11.04
N ILE A 348 25.52 7.08 -11.73
CA ILE A 348 26.60 6.64 -12.62
C ILE A 348 26.46 7.25 -14.02
N SER A 349 25.23 7.27 -14.56
CA SER A 349 24.94 7.73 -15.91
C SER A 349 23.54 8.30 -16.02
N ARG A 350 23.37 9.57 -15.67
CA ARG A 350 22.06 10.25 -15.67
C ARG A 350 21.35 10.26 -17.03
N ALA A 351 22.10 10.29 -18.12
CA ALA A 351 21.56 10.30 -19.49
C ALA A 351 21.22 8.89 -20.03
N ASN A 352 21.44 7.83 -19.23
CA ASN A 352 21.21 6.45 -19.66
C ASN A 352 19.74 6.23 -20.05
N PRO A 353 19.45 5.47 -21.13
CA PRO A 353 18.07 5.20 -21.55
C PRO A 353 17.21 4.49 -20.51
N ILE A 354 17.80 3.64 -19.65
CA ILE A 354 17.09 2.98 -18.54
C ILE A 354 16.61 4.04 -17.55
N VAL A 355 17.49 5.00 -17.18
CA VAL A 355 17.15 6.09 -16.25
C VAL A 355 15.98 6.91 -16.80
N LYS A 356 15.98 7.23 -18.10
CA LYS A 356 14.87 7.95 -18.75
C LYS A 356 13.57 7.15 -18.68
N SER A 357 13.62 5.85 -18.99
CA SER A 357 12.41 4.98 -18.92
C SER A 357 11.86 4.86 -17.51
N LEU A 358 12.72 4.78 -16.48
CA LEU A 358 12.29 4.74 -15.09
C LEU A 358 11.78 6.10 -14.60
N ALA A 359 12.37 7.21 -15.05
CA ALA A 359 11.87 8.56 -14.75
C ALA A 359 10.48 8.81 -15.36
N GLU A 360 10.25 8.35 -16.61
CA GLU A 360 8.91 8.37 -17.23
C GLU A 360 7.89 7.53 -16.44
N MET A 361 8.31 6.34 -15.96
CA MET A 361 7.48 5.49 -15.11
C MET A 361 7.18 6.16 -13.78
N ALA A 362 8.16 6.76 -13.13
CA ALA A 362 7.99 7.50 -11.88
C ALA A 362 7.03 8.68 -12.05
N SER A 363 7.17 9.46 -13.13
CA SER A 363 6.27 10.58 -13.44
C SER A 363 4.83 10.14 -13.69
N ALA A 364 4.62 8.97 -14.32
CA ALA A 364 3.28 8.42 -14.53
C ALA A 364 2.63 7.92 -13.22
N LEU A 365 3.44 7.46 -12.25
CA LEU A 365 2.97 7.01 -10.94
C LEU A 365 2.66 8.16 -9.98
N ALA A 366 3.47 9.24 -10.05
CA ALA A 366 3.33 10.49 -9.31
C ALA A 366 3.12 11.64 -10.29
N PRO A 367 1.94 11.78 -10.93
CA PRO A 367 1.67 12.91 -11.78
C PRO A 367 1.80 14.18 -10.94
N ARG A 368 2.60 15.13 -11.41
CA ARG A 368 2.64 16.47 -10.81
C ARG A 368 1.27 17.08 -11.05
N ASP A 369 0.59 17.50 -9.99
CA ASP A 369 -0.47 18.49 -10.15
C ASP A 369 0.20 19.68 -10.84
N GLU A 370 -0.20 19.95 -12.09
CA GLU A 370 0.18 21.20 -12.76
C GLU A 370 -0.21 22.32 -11.80
N GLU A 371 0.78 23.05 -11.31
CA GLU A 371 0.62 24.15 -10.37
C GLU A 371 -0.60 24.96 -10.76
N SER A 372 -1.58 25.08 -9.87
CA SER A 372 -2.60 26.10 -9.97
C SER A 372 -1.88 27.43 -10.26
N PRO A 373 -2.29 28.20 -11.29
CA PRO A 373 -1.51 29.29 -11.85
C PRO A 373 -1.02 30.21 -10.74
N SER A 374 0.30 30.38 -10.70
CA SER A 374 1.06 31.17 -9.75
C SER A 374 0.31 32.43 -9.35
N PHE A 375 0.24 32.69 -8.04
CA PHE A 375 -0.33 33.90 -7.45
C PHE A 375 0.13 35.21 -8.15
N PHE A 376 1.25 35.19 -8.84
CA PHE A 376 1.78 36.29 -9.66
C PHE A 376 0.97 36.57 -10.94
N HIS A 377 0.27 35.58 -11.53
CA HIS A 377 -0.56 35.82 -12.71
C HIS A 377 -1.89 36.54 -12.39
N ARG A 378 -2.35 36.48 -11.12
CA ARG A 378 -3.54 37.22 -10.66
C ARG A 378 -3.25 38.70 -10.33
N LEU A 379 -2.00 39.08 -10.10
CA LEU A 379 -1.62 40.44 -9.75
C LEU A 379 -1.25 41.31 -10.97
N PHE A 380 -0.91 40.72 -12.12
CA PHE A 380 -0.49 41.47 -13.32
C PHE A 380 -1.36 41.29 -14.55
N GLY A 381 -2.51 40.64 -14.41
CA GLY A 381 -3.46 40.39 -15.51
C GLY A 381 -4.61 41.41 -15.56
N ARG A 382 -4.35 42.69 -15.32
CA ARG A 382 -5.23 43.80 -15.66
C ARG A 382 -4.39 44.99 -16.10
N ALA A 383 -4.16 45.10 -17.38
CA ALA A 383 -3.91 46.33 -18.10
C ALA A 383 -4.52 46.16 -19.51
#